data_f76e132e300da1d6878c02ce1714e25d
#
_entry.id   f76e132e300da1d6878c02ce1714e25d
#
_cell.length_a   1.000
_cell.length_b   1.000
_cell.length_c   1.000
_cell.angle_alpha   90.00
_cell.angle_beta   90.00
_cell.angle_gamma   90.00
#
_symmetry.space_group_name_H-M   'P 1'
#
loop_
_entity.id
_entity.type
_entity.pdbx_description
1 polymer ?
#
loop_
_entity_poly.entity_id
_entity_poly.type
_entity_poly.pdbx_seq_one_letter_code
_entity_poly.pdbx_strand_id
1 'polypeptide(L)'
;MKGSLKRLIAIFMLFLHIVSLADGIVPDNGASKNLQLDKAANGVPLVNIEAPDNNGISHNVYKEYNVDERGAILNNSKDLTNSQLGGLIYGNPNLQNSSEASTIINEVSGVNRSRIEGYQEIAGKKANYILANPNGIYVNGAGFINTGNVTLTTGSRNNLQNPEKGIIEVAGKGLDLRNINKAELVARVAELSAPIYGGEEVNLKLGSQGQSNKPEYALDARALGSIYAGRINIVVNEDGVGVKTQAPIYATKGDVVISSKGKVYLKDTQAKGDIKI
;
A
#
# COMPACT_ATOMS: atom_id res chain seq x y z
N MET A 1 11.87 53.29 4.36
CA MET A 1 10.79 52.34 4.78
C MET A 1 10.17 51.54 3.66
N LYS A 2 10.08 51.96 2.39
CA LYS A 2 9.46 51.21 1.28
C LYS A 2 10.25 49.94 0.84
N GLY A 3 11.56 49.85 1.09
CA GLY A 3 12.39 48.70 0.70
C GLY A 3 12.31 47.52 1.64
N SER A 4 12.08 47.76 2.94
CA SER A 4 11.94 46.73 3.97
C SER A 4 10.64 45.95 3.83
N LEU A 5 9.54 46.62 3.49
CA LEU A 5 8.23 45.97 3.31
C LEU A 5 8.20 45.07 2.09
N LYS A 6 8.84 45.46 0.98
CA LYS A 6 8.94 44.62 -0.23
C LYS A 6 9.80 43.36 -0.01
N ARG A 7 10.86 43.44 0.80
CA ARG A 7 11.69 42.31 1.18
C ARG A 7 10.95 41.35 2.13
N LEU A 8 10.13 41.88 3.05
CA LEU A 8 9.31 41.07 3.94
C LEU A 8 8.22 40.29 3.17
N ILE A 9 7.57 40.95 2.20
CA ILE A 9 6.55 40.32 1.34
C ILE A 9 7.19 39.27 0.45
N ALA A 10 8.38 39.50 -0.09
CA ALA A 10 9.10 38.51 -0.91
C ALA A 10 9.55 37.29 -0.09
N ILE A 11 9.98 37.49 1.16
CA ILE A 11 10.34 36.39 2.08
C ILE A 11 9.07 35.63 2.51
N PHE A 12 7.95 36.30 2.74
CA PHE A 12 6.68 35.64 3.09
C PHE A 12 6.11 34.85 1.90
N MET A 13 6.20 35.36 0.68
CA MET A 13 5.83 34.61 -0.52
C MET A 13 6.76 33.42 -0.80
N LEU A 14 8.06 33.55 -0.50
CA LEU A 14 9.01 32.43 -0.65
C LEU A 14 8.72 31.32 0.36
N PHE A 15 8.30 31.67 1.59
CA PHE A 15 7.87 30.68 2.58
C PHE A 15 6.55 30.00 2.24
N LEU A 16 5.60 30.70 1.56
CA LEU A 16 4.35 30.07 1.10
C LEU A 16 4.58 29.08 -0.05
N HIS A 17 5.68 29.19 -0.81
CA HIS A 17 6.00 28.25 -1.89
C HIS A 17 6.75 26.99 -1.43
N ILE A 18 7.24 26.95 -0.17
CA ILE A 18 7.94 25.78 0.39
C ILE A 18 6.97 24.80 1.07
N VAL A 19 5.72 25.17 1.30
CA VAL A 19 4.70 24.33 1.94
C VAL A 19 3.83 23.54 0.93
N SER A 20 4.13 23.58 -0.36
CA SER A 20 3.29 22.97 -1.41
C SER A 20 3.99 21.92 -2.25
N LEU A 21 4.94 21.19 -1.71
CA LEU A 21 5.44 19.94 -2.28
C LEU A 21 5.18 18.79 -1.30
N ALA A 22 4.02 18.79 -0.69
CA ALA A 22 3.61 17.72 0.17
C ALA A 22 2.71 16.78 -0.60
N ASP A 23 3.27 15.61 -0.84
CA ASP A 23 2.68 14.51 -0.11
C ASP A 23 1.17 14.43 -0.29
N GLY A 24 0.77 13.92 -1.41
CA GLY A 24 -0.63 13.70 -1.69
C GLY A 24 -0.84 12.67 -2.78
N ILE A 25 -2.07 12.53 -3.17
CA ILE A 25 -2.46 11.74 -4.33
C ILE A 25 -2.44 12.67 -5.54
N VAL A 26 -1.59 12.39 -6.53
CA VAL A 26 -1.44 13.19 -7.75
C VAL A 26 -1.68 12.29 -8.96
N PRO A 27 -2.80 12.43 -9.67
CA PRO A 27 -3.08 11.66 -10.89
C PRO A 27 -2.03 11.86 -11.97
N ASP A 28 -1.74 10.82 -12.73
CA ASP A 28 -1.03 10.90 -14.00
C ASP A 28 -2.04 11.03 -15.15
N ASN A 29 -2.46 12.25 -15.44
CA ASN A 29 -3.47 12.52 -16.47
C ASN A 29 -3.04 12.15 -17.90
N GLY A 30 -1.75 11.87 -18.13
CA GLY A 30 -1.24 11.31 -19.37
C GLY A 30 -1.59 9.83 -19.55
N ALA A 31 -1.65 9.09 -18.44
CA ALA A 31 -1.92 7.65 -18.41
C ALA A 31 -3.36 7.33 -18.00
N SER A 32 -3.94 8.07 -17.05
CA SER A 32 -5.33 7.91 -16.57
C SER A 32 -6.10 9.21 -16.79
N LYS A 33 -6.82 9.28 -17.90
CA LYS A 33 -7.43 10.54 -18.40
C LYS A 33 -8.68 10.95 -17.61
N ASN A 34 -9.43 9.99 -17.08
CA ASN A 34 -10.68 10.24 -16.37
C ASN A 34 -10.52 10.11 -14.85
N LEU A 35 -9.33 9.78 -14.38
CA LEU A 35 -9.03 9.72 -12.95
C LEU A 35 -9.14 11.13 -12.36
N GLN A 36 -10.05 11.30 -11.39
CA GLN A 36 -10.32 12.61 -10.80
C GLN A 36 -10.09 12.56 -9.30
N LEU A 37 -9.41 13.58 -8.79
CA LEU A 37 -9.24 13.79 -7.36
C LEU A 37 -10.19 14.89 -6.89
N ASP A 38 -10.98 14.57 -5.89
CA ASP A 38 -11.94 15.44 -5.22
C ASP A 38 -11.74 15.34 -3.69
N LYS A 39 -12.66 15.90 -2.92
CA LYS A 39 -12.70 15.81 -1.46
C LYS A 39 -14.12 15.51 -0.99
N ALA A 40 -14.22 14.64 0.00
CA ALA A 40 -15.45 14.51 0.78
C ALA A 40 -15.73 15.80 1.58
N ALA A 41 -16.95 15.95 2.10
CA ALA A 41 -17.36 17.17 2.82
C ALA A 41 -16.48 17.49 4.04
N ASN A 42 -15.86 16.50 4.64
CA ASN A 42 -14.93 16.63 5.76
C ASN A 42 -13.44 16.80 5.34
N GLY A 43 -13.18 16.95 4.03
CA GLY A 43 -11.85 17.19 3.48
C GLY A 43 -11.00 15.94 3.22
N VAL A 44 -11.51 14.72 3.47
CA VAL A 44 -10.81 13.47 3.12
C VAL A 44 -10.69 13.37 1.59
N PRO A 45 -9.51 13.06 1.04
CA PRO A 45 -9.32 12.84 -0.38
C PRO A 45 -10.28 11.80 -0.95
N LEU A 46 -10.95 12.15 -2.04
CA LEU A 46 -11.90 11.31 -2.75
C LEU A 46 -11.41 11.10 -4.18
N VAL A 47 -11.10 9.87 -4.52
CA VAL A 47 -10.63 9.48 -5.85
C VAL A 47 -11.79 8.87 -6.63
N ASN A 48 -12.27 9.55 -7.65
CA ASN A 48 -13.16 8.97 -8.66
C ASN A 48 -12.30 8.12 -9.60
N ILE A 49 -12.29 6.82 -9.35
CA ILE A 49 -11.47 5.85 -10.10
C ILE A 49 -11.87 5.78 -11.57
N GLU A 50 -10.94 5.35 -12.43
CA GLU A 50 -11.23 5.02 -13.84
C GLU A 50 -12.31 3.94 -13.93
N ALA A 51 -13.11 3.99 -14.99
CA ALA A 51 -14.04 2.90 -15.32
C ALA A 51 -13.28 1.58 -15.48
N PRO A 52 -13.79 0.46 -14.92
CA PRO A 52 -13.14 -0.82 -15.10
C PRO A 52 -13.25 -1.33 -16.55
N ASP A 53 -12.27 -2.13 -16.92
CA ASP A 53 -12.27 -2.89 -18.15
C ASP A 53 -13.30 -4.06 -18.13
N ASN A 54 -13.34 -4.86 -19.21
CA ASN A 54 -14.24 -6.01 -19.34
C ASN A 54 -13.95 -7.13 -18.30
N ASN A 55 -12.79 -7.10 -17.63
CA ASN A 55 -12.44 -8.03 -16.56
C ASN A 55 -12.79 -7.48 -15.17
N GLY A 56 -13.41 -6.30 -15.12
CA GLY A 56 -13.74 -5.62 -13.88
C GLY A 56 -12.56 -4.95 -13.18
N ILE A 57 -11.50 -4.63 -13.91
CA ILE A 57 -10.27 -4.01 -13.38
C ILE A 57 -10.29 -2.51 -13.67
N SER A 58 -10.36 -1.69 -12.62
CA SER A 58 -10.10 -0.26 -12.68
C SER A 58 -8.59 -0.02 -12.52
N HIS A 59 -7.94 0.52 -13.53
CA HIS A 59 -6.52 0.82 -13.50
C HIS A 59 -6.27 2.32 -13.43
N ASN A 60 -5.71 2.75 -12.32
CA ASN A 60 -5.51 4.15 -11.94
C ASN A 60 -4.01 4.43 -11.83
N VAL A 61 -3.52 5.39 -12.60
CA VAL A 61 -2.09 5.74 -12.62
C VAL A 61 -1.88 7.11 -11.98
N TYR A 62 -0.88 7.19 -11.12
CA TYR A 62 -0.55 8.38 -10.34
C TYR A 62 0.90 8.78 -10.53
N LYS A 63 1.20 10.07 -10.50
CA LYS A 63 2.58 10.57 -10.31
C LYS A 63 3.05 10.37 -8.89
N GLU A 64 2.15 10.60 -7.92
CA GLU A 64 2.38 10.39 -6.49
C GLU A 64 1.14 9.74 -5.89
N TYR A 65 1.34 8.78 -5.00
CA TYR A 65 0.27 8.17 -4.23
C TYR A 65 0.68 8.09 -2.76
N ASN A 66 0.33 9.14 -2.04
CA ASN A 66 0.60 9.27 -0.61
C ASN A 66 -0.72 9.52 0.13
N VAL A 67 -0.94 8.80 1.21
CA VAL A 67 -2.15 8.88 2.03
C VAL A 67 -1.76 9.25 3.44
N ASP A 68 -2.19 10.42 3.89
CA ASP A 68 -1.96 10.89 5.26
C ASP A 68 -2.92 10.25 6.28
N GLU A 69 -2.83 10.65 7.54
CA GLU A 69 -3.62 10.07 8.64
C GLU A 69 -5.15 10.24 8.47
N ARG A 70 -5.61 11.15 7.63
CA ARG A 70 -7.04 11.32 7.31
C ARG A 70 -7.57 10.18 6.46
N GLY A 71 -6.68 9.46 5.78
CA GLY A 71 -7.03 8.40 4.86
C GLY A 71 -7.37 8.89 3.45
N ALA A 72 -7.87 7.97 2.62
CA ALA A 72 -8.33 8.25 1.26
C ALA A 72 -9.52 7.35 0.90
N ILE A 73 -10.41 7.85 0.05
CA ILE A 73 -11.59 7.16 -0.43
C ILE A 73 -11.43 6.88 -1.92
N LEU A 74 -11.50 5.62 -2.32
CA LEU A 74 -11.60 5.19 -3.72
C LEU A 74 -13.08 5.00 -4.04
N ASN A 75 -13.65 5.87 -4.86
CA ASN A 75 -15.08 5.89 -5.17
C ASN A 75 -15.42 4.82 -6.21
N ASN A 76 -15.90 3.68 -5.73
CA ASN A 76 -16.38 2.55 -6.52
C ASN A 76 -17.91 2.41 -6.43
N SER A 77 -18.62 3.55 -6.44
CA SER A 77 -20.07 3.59 -6.40
C SER A 77 -20.62 4.35 -7.61
N LYS A 78 -21.67 3.82 -8.22
CA LYS A 78 -22.44 4.52 -9.28
C LYS A 78 -23.37 5.55 -8.70
N ASP A 79 -23.86 5.30 -7.50
CA ASP A 79 -24.91 6.07 -6.85
C ASP A 79 -24.38 6.80 -5.62
N LEU A 80 -25.20 7.68 -5.09
CA LEU A 80 -24.98 8.31 -3.81
C LEU A 80 -24.76 7.23 -2.74
N THR A 81 -23.66 7.30 -2.00
CA THR A 81 -23.31 6.26 -1.02
C THR A 81 -22.73 6.87 0.26
N ASN A 82 -22.74 6.11 1.33
CA ASN A 82 -22.20 6.51 2.62
C ASN A 82 -20.79 5.90 2.80
N SER A 83 -19.78 6.75 2.80
CA SER A 83 -18.38 6.40 3.11
C SER A 83 -18.17 6.47 4.63
N GLN A 84 -17.40 5.54 5.19
CA GLN A 84 -17.03 5.57 6.60
C GLN A 84 -16.05 6.71 6.91
N LEU A 85 -15.14 7.02 5.99
CA LEU A 85 -14.16 8.10 6.15
C LEU A 85 -14.73 9.46 5.79
N GLY A 86 -15.60 9.55 4.78
CA GLY A 86 -16.03 10.82 4.17
C GLY A 86 -17.50 11.21 4.43
N GLY A 87 -18.29 10.32 5.01
CA GLY A 87 -19.76 10.50 5.09
C GLY A 87 -20.43 10.31 3.73
N LEU A 88 -21.47 11.07 3.46
CA LEU A 88 -22.24 10.96 2.21
C LEU A 88 -21.43 11.53 1.03
N ILE A 89 -21.23 10.71 0.00
CA ILE A 89 -20.52 11.08 -1.23
C ILE A 89 -21.35 10.78 -2.47
N TYR A 90 -21.20 11.58 -3.51
CA TYR A 90 -21.83 11.33 -4.81
C TYR A 90 -21.21 10.13 -5.52
N GLY A 91 -21.99 9.51 -6.41
CA GLY A 91 -21.49 8.46 -7.28
C GLY A 91 -20.35 8.93 -8.20
N ASN A 92 -19.46 8.01 -8.53
CA ASN A 92 -18.35 8.27 -9.42
C ASN A 92 -18.86 8.54 -10.86
N PRO A 93 -18.57 9.71 -11.45
CA PRO A 93 -19.05 10.05 -12.79
C PRO A 93 -18.48 9.11 -13.86
N ASN A 94 -17.32 8.50 -13.65
CA ASN A 94 -16.71 7.56 -14.58
C ASN A 94 -17.45 6.23 -14.66
N LEU A 95 -18.29 5.91 -13.68
CA LEU A 95 -19.01 4.63 -13.62
C LEU A 95 -20.45 4.70 -14.18
N GLN A 96 -20.90 5.87 -14.67
CA GLN A 96 -22.31 6.04 -15.10
C GLN A 96 -22.71 5.04 -16.19
N ASN A 97 -21.80 4.73 -17.12
CA ASN A 97 -22.02 3.80 -18.23
C ASN A 97 -21.19 2.51 -18.09
N SER A 98 -20.74 2.18 -16.88
CA SER A 98 -19.91 1.03 -16.59
C SER A 98 -20.40 0.29 -15.34
N SER A 99 -19.86 -0.88 -15.06
CA SER A 99 -20.04 -1.57 -13.78
C SER A 99 -19.06 -1.01 -12.76
N GLU A 100 -19.30 -1.26 -11.48
CA GLU A 100 -18.30 -1.04 -10.44
C GLU A 100 -17.18 -2.07 -10.55
N ALA A 101 -15.97 -1.66 -10.19
CA ALA A 101 -14.78 -2.52 -10.25
C ALA A 101 -14.86 -3.70 -9.26
N SER A 102 -14.29 -4.82 -9.66
CA SER A 102 -13.98 -5.96 -8.78
C SER A 102 -12.54 -5.93 -8.25
N THR A 103 -11.66 -5.22 -8.97
CA THR A 103 -10.26 -4.99 -8.59
C THR A 103 -9.87 -3.56 -8.95
N ILE A 104 -9.23 -2.87 -8.02
CA ILE A 104 -8.71 -1.51 -8.21
C ILE A 104 -7.19 -1.57 -8.12
N ILE A 105 -6.51 -1.24 -9.22
CA ILE A 105 -5.06 -1.13 -9.29
C ILE A 105 -4.69 0.35 -9.23
N ASN A 106 -3.87 0.70 -8.24
CA ASN A 106 -3.26 2.01 -8.09
C ASN A 106 -1.77 1.87 -8.42
N GLU A 107 -1.36 2.35 -9.58
CA GLU A 107 0.02 2.29 -10.05
C GLU A 107 0.69 3.65 -9.95
N VAL A 108 1.93 3.70 -9.46
CA VAL A 108 2.72 4.92 -9.41
C VAL A 108 3.72 4.93 -10.56
N SER A 109 3.59 5.92 -11.44
CA SER A 109 4.48 6.16 -12.58
C SER A 109 5.63 7.12 -12.24
N GLY A 110 5.53 7.84 -11.13
CA GLY A 110 6.56 8.78 -10.66
C GLY A 110 7.79 8.08 -10.08
N VAL A 111 8.69 8.86 -9.49
CA VAL A 111 9.99 8.38 -9.02
C VAL A 111 10.10 8.24 -7.51
N ASN A 112 9.10 8.70 -6.78
CA ASN A 112 9.09 8.68 -5.32
C ASN A 112 8.37 7.44 -4.78
N ARG A 113 8.80 6.95 -3.61
CA ARG A 113 8.08 5.91 -2.89
C ARG A 113 6.72 6.41 -2.41
N SER A 114 5.76 5.53 -2.27
CA SER A 114 4.47 5.83 -1.62
C SER A 114 4.60 5.84 -0.10
N ARG A 115 3.87 6.75 0.55
CA ARG A 115 3.71 6.83 2.01
C ARG A 115 2.24 6.62 2.35
N ILE A 116 1.96 5.56 3.09
CA ILE A 116 0.58 5.21 3.46
C ILE A 116 0.47 5.28 4.97
N GLU A 117 -0.09 6.37 5.48
CA GLU A 117 -0.16 6.69 6.91
C GLU A 117 -1.61 6.74 7.43
N GLY A 118 -2.59 6.39 6.59
CA GLY A 118 -4.00 6.36 6.94
C GLY A 118 -4.76 5.23 6.27
N TYR A 119 -6.03 5.10 6.67
CA TYR A 119 -6.93 4.09 6.12
C TYR A 119 -7.33 4.42 4.68
N GLN A 120 -7.50 3.37 3.88
CA GLN A 120 -8.01 3.47 2.52
C GLN A 120 -9.35 2.76 2.43
N GLU A 121 -10.37 3.49 2.02
CA GLU A 121 -11.72 2.97 1.86
C GLU A 121 -12.09 2.80 0.40
N ILE A 122 -12.66 1.66 0.06
CA ILE A 122 -13.39 1.49 -1.20
C ILE A 122 -14.85 1.78 -0.93
N ALA A 123 -15.32 2.97 -1.34
CA ALA A 123 -16.72 3.34 -1.18
C ALA A 123 -17.60 2.66 -2.22
N GLY A 124 -18.79 2.23 -1.82
CA GLY A 124 -19.73 1.51 -2.68
C GLY A 124 -19.44 0.01 -2.73
N LYS A 125 -19.28 -0.56 -3.93
CA LYS A 125 -19.06 -2.00 -4.11
C LYS A 125 -17.68 -2.42 -3.64
N LYS A 126 -17.63 -3.46 -2.82
CA LYS A 126 -16.39 -4.09 -2.34
C LYS A 126 -15.53 -4.57 -3.52
N ALA A 127 -14.21 -4.31 -3.47
CA ALA A 127 -13.25 -4.75 -4.47
C ALA A 127 -11.93 -5.18 -3.85
N ASN A 128 -11.06 -5.82 -4.64
CA ASN A 128 -9.67 -6.05 -4.27
C ASN A 128 -8.86 -4.76 -4.52
N TYR A 129 -7.86 -4.55 -3.70
CA TYR A 129 -6.97 -3.39 -3.74
C TYR A 129 -5.54 -3.80 -4.08
N ILE A 130 -4.93 -3.11 -5.04
CA ILE A 130 -3.52 -3.27 -5.40
C ILE A 130 -2.86 -1.89 -5.41
N LEU A 131 -1.76 -1.73 -4.68
CA LEU A 131 -0.84 -0.60 -4.82
C LEU A 131 0.47 -1.10 -5.39
N ALA A 132 0.84 -0.58 -6.56
CA ALA A 132 2.08 -0.91 -7.25
C ALA A 132 2.98 0.32 -7.34
N ASN A 133 4.12 0.28 -6.65
CA ASN A 133 5.13 1.34 -6.73
C ASN A 133 6.54 0.76 -6.77
N PRO A 134 7.21 0.73 -7.95
CA PRO A 134 8.56 0.19 -8.08
C PRO A 134 9.62 0.89 -7.22
N ASN A 135 9.34 2.11 -6.75
CA ASN A 135 10.28 2.88 -5.93
C ASN A 135 10.17 2.58 -4.43
N GLY A 136 9.18 1.76 -4.04
CA GLY A 136 8.96 1.34 -2.66
C GLY A 136 7.66 1.85 -2.06
N ILE A 137 7.30 1.27 -0.91
CA ILE A 137 6.10 1.61 -0.16
C ILE A 137 6.48 1.70 1.32
N TYR A 138 6.22 2.85 1.93
CA TYR A 138 6.33 3.07 3.36
C TYR A 138 4.94 3.04 3.98
N VAL A 139 4.78 2.27 5.05
CA VAL A 139 3.52 2.08 5.75
C VAL A 139 3.68 2.48 7.21
N ASN A 140 2.79 3.35 7.70
CA ASN A 140 2.77 3.80 9.10
C ASN A 140 1.32 4.05 9.53
N GLY A 141 0.59 2.99 9.86
CA GLY A 141 -0.83 3.08 10.27
C GLY A 141 -1.82 2.90 9.14
N ALA A 142 -1.41 2.29 8.03
CA ALA A 142 -2.34 1.94 6.97
C ALA A 142 -3.33 0.85 7.43
N GLY A 143 -4.55 0.97 6.93
CA GLY A 143 -5.62 -0.03 7.05
C GLY A 143 -6.55 0.05 5.84
N PHE A 144 -7.50 -0.90 5.75
CA PHE A 144 -8.37 -1.00 4.59
C PHE A 144 -9.83 -1.23 5.01
N ILE A 145 -10.73 -0.48 4.40
CA ILE A 145 -12.18 -0.51 4.65
C ILE A 145 -12.88 -0.99 3.38
N ASN A 146 -13.84 -1.90 3.54
CA ASN A 146 -14.63 -2.47 2.45
C ASN A 146 -13.78 -3.08 1.31
N THR A 147 -12.65 -3.71 1.69
CA THR A 147 -11.68 -4.30 0.77
C THR A 147 -11.67 -5.82 0.92
N GLY A 148 -11.59 -6.56 -0.18
CA GLY A 148 -11.55 -8.02 -0.21
C GLY A 148 -10.14 -8.54 0.08
N ASN A 149 -9.27 -8.40 -0.89
CA ASN A 149 -7.85 -8.73 -0.80
C ASN A 149 -7.01 -7.47 -0.99
N VAL A 150 -5.81 -7.47 -0.41
CA VAL A 150 -4.85 -6.37 -0.53
C VAL A 150 -3.54 -6.88 -1.08
N THR A 151 -3.00 -6.22 -2.08
CA THR A 151 -1.64 -6.43 -2.56
C THR A 151 -0.87 -5.11 -2.50
N LEU A 152 0.22 -5.10 -1.77
CA LEU A 152 1.22 -4.04 -1.81
C LEU A 152 2.42 -4.59 -2.57
N THR A 153 2.80 -3.97 -3.69
CA THR A 153 3.89 -4.50 -4.51
C THR A 153 4.86 -3.42 -4.99
N THR A 154 6.14 -3.78 -5.02
CA THR A 154 7.16 -2.99 -5.70
C THR A 154 7.44 -3.50 -7.12
N GLY A 155 6.59 -4.39 -7.64
CA GLY A 155 6.53 -4.71 -9.06
C GLY A 155 5.85 -3.62 -9.87
N SER A 156 6.10 -3.61 -11.18
CA SER A 156 5.40 -2.76 -12.14
C SER A 156 4.10 -3.42 -12.61
N ARG A 157 3.23 -2.67 -13.29
CA ARG A 157 1.98 -3.17 -13.88
C ARG A 157 2.15 -4.48 -14.66
N ASN A 158 3.20 -4.56 -15.45
CA ASN A 158 3.44 -5.73 -16.30
C ASN A 158 4.04 -6.90 -15.53
N ASN A 159 4.45 -6.68 -14.29
CA ASN A 159 5.14 -7.69 -13.48
C ASN A 159 4.91 -7.48 -11.97
N LEU A 160 3.65 -7.46 -11.56
CA LEU A 160 3.25 -7.21 -10.15
C LEU A 160 3.83 -8.23 -9.16
N GLN A 161 4.14 -9.45 -9.63
CA GLN A 161 4.60 -10.55 -8.79
C GLN A 161 6.13 -10.70 -8.73
N ASN A 162 6.87 -9.96 -9.54
CA ASN A 162 8.33 -10.06 -9.60
C ASN A 162 8.98 -8.67 -9.49
N PRO A 163 9.17 -8.17 -8.29
CA PRO A 163 9.82 -6.88 -8.07
C PRO A 163 11.29 -6.96 -8.44
N GLU A 164 11.80 -5.96 -9.14
CA GLU A 164 13.24 -5.86 -9.46
C GLU A 164 14.02 -5.19 -8.33
N LYS A 165 13.42 -4.19 -7.75
CA LYS A 165 13.95 -3.37 -6.66
C LYS A 165 12.79 -2.88 -5.81
N GLY A 166 13.09 -2.08 -4.84
CA GLY A 166 12.10 -1.48 -3.97
C GLY A 166 11.93 -2.24 -2.66
N ILE A 167 11.58 -1.50 -1.66
CA ILE A 167 11.41 -1.97 -0.28
C ILE A 167 9.97 -1.68 0.15
N ILE A 168 9.36 -2.63 0.84
CA ILE A 168 8.18 -2.37 1.65
C ILE A 168 8.64 -2.22 3.10
N GLU A 169 8.48 -1.02 3.64
CA GLU A 169 8.81 -0.69 5.03
C GLU A 169 7.54 -0.54 5.84
N VAL A 170 7.41 -1.28 6.95
CA VAL A 170 6.31 -1.16 7.91
C VAL A 170 6.86 -0.62 9.21
N ALA A 171 6.41 0.57 9.59
CA ALA A 171 6.91 1.33 10.74
C ALA A 171 5.80 1.96 11.58
N GLY A 172 6.15 2.59 12.68
CA GLY A 172 5.27 3.40 13.52
C GLY A 172 4.04 2.65 14.03
N LYS A 173 2.87 2.98 13.52
CA LYS A 173 1.58 2.38 13.89
C LYS A 173 1.32 1.01 13.22
N GLY A 174 2.22 0.56 12.32
CA GLY A 174 2.10 -0.73 11.64
C GLY A 174 1.11 -0.78 10.48
N LEU A 175 0.67 -2.00 10.15
CA LEU A 175 -0.24 -2.31 9.05
C LEU A 175 -1.43 -3.12 9.55
N ASP A 176 -2.64 -2.58 9.40
CA ASP A 176 -3.89 -3.22 9.81
C ASP A 176 -4.60 -3.89 8.63
N LEU A 177 -4.56 -5.22 8.62
CA LEU A 177 -5.19 -6.07 7.61
C LEU A 177 -6.21 -7.04 8.24
N ARG A 178 -6.67 -6.78 9.47
CA ARG A 178 -7.53 -7.72 10.23
C ARG A 178 -8.82 -8.09 9.53
N ASN A 179 -9.38 -7.19 8.70
CA ASN A 179 -10.61 -7.40 7.94
C ASN A 179 -10.37 -7.87 6.49
N ILE A 180 -9.13 -8.28 6.17
CA ILE A 180 -8.73 -8.69 4.83
C ILE A 180 -8.64 -10.21 4.76
N ASN A 181 -9.23 -10.81 3.70
CA ASN A 181 -9.19 -12.25 3.52
C ASN A 181 -7.75 -12.72 3.20
N LYS A 182 -7.12 -12.08 2.21
CA LYS A 182 -5.76 -12.38 1.81
C LYS A 182 -4.99 -11.09 1.57
N ALA A 183 -3.83 -10.97 2.21
CA ALA A 183 -2.90 -9.90 1.97
C ALA A 183 -1.60 -10.42 1.36
N GLU A 184 -1.08 -9.74 0.35
CA GLU A 184 0.21 -10.02 -0.26
C GLU A 184 1.12 -8.80 -0.19
N LEU A 185 2.33 -8.98 0.35
CA LEU A 185 3.42 -8.02 0.28
C LEU A 185 4.45 -8.58 -0.68
N VAL A 186 4.65 -7.92 -1.83
CA VAL A 186 5.53 -8.39 -2.91
C VAL A 186 6.63 -7.36 -3.12
N ALA A 187 7.84 -7.66 -2.69
CA ALA A 187 8.97 -6.72 -2.75
C ALA A 187 10.30 -7.47 -2.83
N ARG A 188 11.37 -6.77 -3.25
CA ARG A 188 12.69 -7.38 -3.09
C ARG A 188 13.05 -7.53 -1.61
N VAL A 189 12.72 -6.51 -0.80
CA VAL A 189 12.95 -6.51 0.65
C VAL A 189 11.72 -6.02 1.39
N ALA A 190 11.42 -6.63 2.52
CA ALA A 190 10.47 -6.14 3.52
C ALA A 190 11.21 -5.85 4.83
N GLU A 191 11.09 -4.61 5.32
CA GLU A 191 11.62 -4.17 6.60
C GLU A 191 10.48 -3.90 7.55
N LEU A 192 10.44 -4.61 8.67
CA LEU A 192 9.38 -4.48 9.65
C LEU A 192 9.95 -3.95 10.98
N SER A 193 9.61 -2.74 11.33
CA SER A 193 9.88 -2.13 12.63
C SER A 193 8.60 -1.88 13.46
N ALA A 194 7.44 -2.27 12.92
CA ALA A 194 6.14 -2.24 13.56
C ALA A 194 5.30 -3.45 13.12
N PRO A 195 4.22 -3.79 13.83
CA PRO A 195 3.48 -5.01 13.58
C PRO A 195 2.64 -4.98 12.30
N ILE A 196 2.47 -6.17 11.70
CA ILE A 196 1.43 -6.48 10.72
C ILE A 196 0.35 -7.29 11.43
N TYR A 197 -0.87 -6.75 11.48
CA TYR A 197 -2.05 -7.45 11.97
C TYR A 197 -2.87 -7.94 10.78
N GLY A 198 -2.68 -9.20 10.40
CA GLY A 198 -3.39 -9.84 9.31
C GLY A 198 -4.75 -10.43 9.72
N GLY A 199 -5.60 -10.64 8.73
CA GLY A 199 -6.85 -11.38 8.85
C GLY A 199 -6.63 -12.90 8.63
N GLU A 200 -7.20 -13.44 7.55
CA GLU A 200 -7.14 -14.89 7.31
C GLU A 200 -5.77 -15.37 6.83
N GLU A 201 -5.13 -14.61 5.94
CA GLU A 201 -3.86 -15.01 5.35
C GLU A 201 -2.96 -13.80 5.03
N VAL A 202 -1.69 -13.89 5.41
CA VAL A 202 -0.64 -12.94 5.02
C VAL A 202 0.48 -13.67 4.29
N ASN A 203 0.77 -13.22 3.08
CA ASN A 203 1.83 -13.74 2.23
C ASN A 203 2.90 -12.66 1.99
N LEU A 204 4.14 -12.97 2.30
CA LEU A 204 5.29 -12.19 1.91
C LEU A 204 6.01 -12.91 0.79
N LYS A 205 6.03 -12.33 -0.42
CA LYS A 205 6.75 -12.84 -1.60
C LYS A 205 7.94 -11.91 -1.85
N LEU A 206 9.12 -12.36 -1.47
CA LEU A 206 10.29 -11.51 -1.37
C LEU A 206 11.45 -12.01 -2.24
N GLY A 207 12.38 -11.09 -2.52
CA GLY A 207 13.57 -11.36 -3.32
C GLY A 207 13.35 -11.09 -4.81
N SER A 208 14.45 -10.92 -5.54
CA SER A 208 14.47 -10.68 -6.98
C SER A 208 15.65 -11.41 -7.61
N GLN A 209 15.39 -12.17 -8.67
CA GLN A 209 16.45 -12.90 -9.37
C GLN A 209 17.26 -11.99 -10.31
N GLY A 210 18.53 -12.32 -10.50
CA GLY A 210 19.38 -11.64 -11.48
C GLY A 210 19.88 -10.23 -11.08
N GLN A 211 19.57 -9.78 -9.86
CA GLN A 211 20.00 -8.46 -9.38
C GLN A 211 21.39 -8.51 -8.75
N SER A 212 22.20 -7.47 -9.00
CA SER A 212 23.43 -7.19 -8.28
C SER A 212 23.15 -6.66 -6.85
N ASN A 213 24.16 -6.63 -5.99
CA ASN A 213 24.07 -6.09 -4.63
C ASN A 213 22.97 -6.76 -3.80
N LYS A 214 23.07 -8.08 -3.65
CA LYS A 214 22.12 -8.88 -2.87
C LYS A 214 22.06 -8.42 -1.40
N PRO A 215 20.87 -8.21 -0.85
CA PRO A 215 20.72 -8.01 0.59
C PRO A 215 21.06 -9.31 1.33
N GLU A 216 21.47 -9.23 2.57
CA GLU A 216 21.65 -10.43 3.40
C GLU A 216 20.30 -11.09 3.73
N TYR A 217 19.27 -10.25 3.96
CA TYR A 217 17.91 -10.69 4.27
C TYR A 217 16.89 -9.98 3.37
N ALA A 218 15.96 -10.73 2.81
CA ALA A 218 14.79 -10.17 2.13
C ALA A 218 13.67 -9.81 3.12
N LEU A 219 13.60 -10.50 4.27
CA LEU A 219 12.80 -10.09 5.41
C LEU A 219 13.73 -9.73 6.56
N ASP A 220 13.68 -8.48 7.02
CA ASP A 220 14.27 -8.03 8.28
C ASP A 220 13.18 -7.49 9.21
N ALA A 221 12.71 -8.38 10.11
CA ALA A 221 11.72 -8.02 11.11
C ALA A 221 12.42 -7.74 12.43
N ARG A 222 12.49 -6.45 12.80
CA ARG A 222 13.12 -5.94 14.03
C ARG A 222 12.25 -6.26 15.26
N ALA A 223 12.69 -5.88 16.44
CA ALA A 223 12.09 -6.27 17.72
C ALA A 223 10.57 -5.98 17.87
N LEU A 224 10.03 -4.99 17.13
CA LEU A 224 8.61 -4.67 17.11
C LEU A 224 7.91 -5.09 15.82
N GLY A 225 8.64 -5.66 14.85
CA GLY A 225 8.14 -6.05 13.53
C GLY A 225 7.43 -7.42 13.52
N SER A 226 6.45 -7.61 14.40
CA SER A 226 5.70 -8.87 14.52
C SER A 226 4.75 -9.08 13.34
N ILE A 227 4.41 -10.35 13.05
CA ILE A 227 3.37 -10.70 12.09
C ILE A 227 2.36 -11.61 12.79
N TYR A 228 1.09 -11.17 12.82
CA TYR A 228 -0.04 -11.92 13.34
C TYR A 228 -1.07 -12.11 12.22
N ALA A 229 -1.46 -13.34 11.93
CA ALA A 229 -2.51 -13.63 10.93
C ALA A 229 -3.13 -15.00 11.18
N GLY A 230 -4.20 -15.35 10.45
CA GLY A 230 -4.75 -16.71 10.45
C GLY A 230 -3.73 -17.73 9.95
N ARG A 231 -3.10 -17.47 8.80
CA ARG A 231 -1.98 -18.21 8.20
C ARG A 231 -0.91 -17.24 7.72
N ILE A 232 0.34 -17.68 7.72
CA ILE A 232 1.47 -16.85 7.32
C ILE A 232 2.37 -17.64 6.38
N ASN A 233 2.62 -17.10 5.18
CA ASN A 233 3.54 -17.66 4.21
C ASN A 233 4.63 -16.63 3.88
N ILE A 234 5.87 -17.01 4.01
CA ILE A 234 7.03 -16.19 3.67
C ILE A 234 7.86 -16.95 2.64
N VAL A 235 7.99 -16.38 1.45
CA VAL A 235 8.77 -16.98 0.36
C VAL A 235 9.83 -16.00 -0.08
N VAL A 236 11.10 -16.41 0.00
CA VAL A 236 12.25 -15.68 -0.51
C VAL A 236 12.83 -16.44 -1.68
N ASN A 237 12.70 -15.92 -2.89
CA ASN A 237 13.10 -16.59 -4.12
C ASN A 237 14.50 -16.18 -4.63
N GLU A 238 15.19 -15.22 -4.01
CA GLU A 238 16.52 -14.75 -4.38
C GLU A 238 17.62 -15.65 -3.75
N ASP A 239 18.51 -16.20 -4.59
CA ASP A 239 19.51 -17.15 -4.14
C ASP A 239 20.51 -16.52 -3.15
N GLY A 240 20.70 -17.16 -2.00
CA GLY A 240 21.58 -16.71 -0.92
C GLY A 240 21.00 -15.62 -0.02
N VAL A 241 19.79 -15.15 -0.28
CA VAL A 241 19.10 -14.13 0.51
C VAL A 241 18.16 -14.79 1.53
N GLY A 242 18.22 -14.32 2.77
CA GLY A 242 17.60 -14.98 3.90
C GLY A 242 16.39 -14.27 4.50
N VAL A 243 15.96 -14.83 5.64
CA VAL A 243 14.91 -14.30 6.51
C VAL A 243 15.46 -14.09 7.91
N LYS A 244 15.21 -12.92 8.50
CA LYS A 244 15.59 -12.61 9.89
C LYS A 244 14.41 -12.00 10.64
N THR A 245 14.05 -12.61 11.77
CA THR A 245 13.01 -12.06 12.64
C THR A 245 13.51 -11.96 14.08
N GLN A 246 13.32 -10.78 14.68
CA GLN A 246 13.60 -10.49 16.09
C GLN A 246 12.30 -10.27 16.88
N ALA A 247 11.16 -10.44 16.24
CA ALA A 247 9.82 -10.30 16.79
C ALA A 247 8.99 -11.57 16.51
N PRO A 248 7.87 -11.76 17.23
CA PRO A 248 7.01 -12.92 17.02
C PRO A 248 6.41 -13.00 15.62
N ILE A 249 6.36 -14.22 15.08
CA ILE A 249 5.48 -14.61 13.96
C ILE A 249 4.45 -15.57 14.52
N TYR A 250 3.17 -15.24 14.46
CA TYR A 250 2.12 -16.03 15.05
C TYR A 250 0.94 -16.28 14.09
N ALA A 251 0.77 -17.56 13.67
CA ALA A 251 -0.40 -17.99 12.93
C ALA A 251 -1.51 -18.47 13.88
N THR A 252 -2.63 -17.77 13.89
CA THR A 252 -3.70 -17.97 14.87
C THR A 252 -4.70 -19.08 14.51
N LYS A 253 -4.69 -19.57 13.26
CA LYS A 253 -5.64 -20.57 12.75
C LYS A 253 -4.97 -21.74 12.04
N GLY A 254 -3.88 -21.54 11.35
CA GLY A 254 -3.20 -22.55 10.52
C GLY A 254 -1.69 -22.46 10.62
N ASP A 255 -1.02 -22.68 9.50
CA ASP A 255 0.42 -22.88 9.42
C ASP A 255 1.20 -21.56 9.34
N VAL A 256 2.46 -21.63 9.77
CA VAL A 256 3.53 -20.74 9.33
C VAL A 256 4.41 -21.54 8.36
N VAL A 257 4.52 -21.03 7.13
CA VAL A 257 5.38 -21.63 6.09
C VAL A 257 6.45 -20.61 5.71
N ILE A 258 7.72 -20.99 5.82
CA ILE A 258 8.85 -20.16 5.44
C ILE A 258 9.69 -20.93 4.43
N SER A 259 9.82 -20.42 3.22
CA SER A 259 10.71 -20.95 2.18
C SER A 259 11.76 -19.89 1.84
N SER A 260 13.03 -20.22 2.04
CA SER A 260 14.13 -19.28 1.80
C SER A 260 15.31 -20.00 1.15
N LYS A 261 15.99 -19.32 0.25
CA LYS A 261 17.23 -19.79 -0.38
C LYS A 261 18.50 -19.29 0.33
N GLY A 262 18.34 -18.62 1.46
CA GLY A 262 19.40 -18.11 2.32
C GLY A 262 19.21 -18.52 3.77
N LYS A 263 19.94 -17.84 4.67
CA LYS A 263 19.87 -18.12 6.10
C LYS A 263 18.53 -17.74 6.69
N VAL A 264 18.01 -18.56 7.61
CA VAL A 264 16.77 -18.29 8.34
C VAL A 264 17.08 -18.14 9.82
N TYR A 265 16.79 -16.95 10.37
CA TYR A 265 16.88 -16.63 11.81
C TYR A 265 15.49 -16.27 12.32
N LEU A 266 14.97 -17.10 13.21
CA LEU A 266 13.65 -16.89 13.84
C LEU A 266 13.82 -16.81 15.35
N LYS A 267 13.34 -15.73 15.96
CA LYS A 267 13.40 -15.59 17.42
C LYS A 267 12.23 -16.30 18.09
N ASP A 268 11.02 -16.06 17.62
CA ASP A 268 9.79 -16.64 18.16
C ASP A 268 8.80 -16.88 17.02
N THR A 269 8.43 -18.13 16.82
CA THR A 269 7.50 -18.53 15.77
C THR A 269 6.51 -19.52 16.34
N GLN A 270 5.23 -19.20 16.22
CA GLN A 270 4.13 -20.01 16.74
C GLN A 270 3.06 -20.19 15.67
N ALA A 271 2.46 -21.37 15.63
CA ALA A 271 1.34 -21.69 14.75
C ALA A 271 0.34 -22.57 15.48
N LYS A 272 -0.95 -22.43 15.17
CA LYS A 272 -1.96 -23.39 15.57
C LYS A 272 -1.87 -24.68 14.76
N GLY A 273 -1.45 -24.58 13.51
CA GLY A 273 -1.10 -25.69 12.64
C GLY A 273 0.39 -26.01 12.70
N ASP A 274 0.97 -26.34 11.55
CA ASP A 274 2.38 -26.70 11.41
C ASP A 274 3.28 -25.48 11.22
N ILE A 275 4.54 -25.62 11.62
CA ILE A 275 5.64 -24.72 11.23
C ILE A 275 6.50 -25.48 10.23
N LYS A 276 6.59 -24.97 8.99
CA LYS A 276 7.38 -25.56 7.89
C LYS A 276 8.44 -24.55 7.44
N ILE A 277 9.71 -24.99 7.45
CA ILE A 277 10.86 -24.14 7.09
C ILE A 277 11.69 -24.85 6.02
#